data_5b3c7dda5757caeaf45906be2a1f2d21
#
_entry.id   5b3c7dda5757caeaf45906be2a1f2d21
#
_cell.length_a   1.000
_cell.length_b   1.000
_cell.length_c   1.000
_cell.angle_alpha   90.00
_cell.angle_beta   90.00
_cell.angle_gamma   90.00
#
_symmetry.space_group_name_H-M   'P 1'
#
loop_
_entity.id
_entity.type
_entity.pdbx_description
1 polymer ?
#
loop_
_entity_poly.entity_id
_entity_poly.type
_entity_poly.pdbx_seq_one_letter_code
_entity_poly.pdbx_strand_id
1 'polypeptide(L)'
;ARETRDAELKSGLYTYGGETVEKWQLYQSKLREVLAGVNTYWLDKPLQTAFQQRHTVTLEGGDEALRYRMYVGYNSSPGVMKDSKRDVLTGSLDFQYRLKKVLLKNSITLDNSVANESPWGSFSEYTRLNPYLRPYGENGEIQKRLDNFEGVGGESSYLNPMYNTTFNSKDQSKNFTVRELFKVEYNPTNELRFEGAFNLSKSVGHRDIFRPAQHTLFDNVTDPTLRGDYRRSQSEAVNWGIDLTGSWNKQLEDHYL
;
A
#
# COMPACT_ATOMS: atom_id res chain seq x y z
N ALA A 1 26.46 5.64 -17.19
CA ALA A 1 27.67 5.10 -16.56
C ALA A 1 28.91 6.01 -16.76
N ARG A 2 29.27 6.41 -18.01
CA ARG A 2 30.42 7.31 -18.27
C ARG A 2 30.25 8.67 -17.59
N GLU A 3 29.08 9.31 -17.73
CA GLU A 3 28.78 10.60 -17.11
C GLU A 3 28.83 10.54 -15.58
N THR A 4 28.35 9.47 -14.98
CA THR A 4 28.39 9.25 -13.52
C THR A 4 29.84 9.14 -13.07
N ARG A 5 30.68 8.35 -13.75
CA ARG A 5 32.09 8.24 -13.45
C ARG A 5 32.82 9.59 -13.58
N ASP A 6 32.53 10.34 -14.64
CA ASP A 6 33.18 11.62 -14.88
C ASP A 6 32.80 12.66 -13.83
N ALA A 7 31.56 12.59 -13.31
CA ALA A 7 31.12 13.40 -12.20
C ALA A 7 31.82 12.98 -10.88
N GLU A 8 31.98 11.70 -10.63
CA GLU A 8 32.71 11.17 -9.45
C GLU A 8 34.20 11.56 -9.51
N LEU A 9 34.82 11.50 -10.68
CA LEU A 9 36.23 11.97 -10.89
C LEU A 9 36.33 13.47 -10.61
N LYS A 10 35.41 14.28 -11.13
CA LYS A 10 35.38 15.75 -10.92
C LYS A 10 35.12 16.13 -9.46
N SER A 11 34.35 15.32 -8.73
CA SER A 11 34.07 15.56 -7.30
C SER A 11 35.28 15.28 -6.40
N GLY A 12 36.38 14.74 -6.95
CA GLY A 12 37.55 14.38 -6.17
C GLY A 12 37.42 13.10 -5.37
N LEU A 13 36.37 12.31 -5.60
CA LEU A 13 36.11 11.05 -4.87
C LEU A 13 37.30 10.07 -4.99
N TYR A 14 38.09 10.18 -6.07
CA TYR A 14 39.24 9.34 -6.38
C TYR A 14 40.55 10.13 -6.45
N THR A 15 40.62 11.33 -5.86
CA THR A 15 41.86 12.14 -5.90
C THR A 15 43.00 11.43 -5.19
N TYR A 16 44.11 11.34 -5.90
CA TYR A 16 45.36 10.77 -5.44
C TYR A 16 46.00 11.71 -4.42
N GLY A 17 45.75 11.51 -3.18
CA GLY A 17 46.29 12.30 -2.06
C GLY A 17 46.45 11.45 -0.81
N GLY A 18 47.34 10.43 -0.88
CA GLY A 18 47.80 9.72 0.30
C GLY A 18 46.91 8.58 0.82
N GLU A 19 45.87 8.18 0.13
CA GLU A 19 45.02 7.08 0.56
C GLU A 19 44.99 5.95 -0.48
N THR A 20 45.68 4.91 -0.14
CA THR A 20 45.50 3.46 -0.31
C THR A 20 45.28 2.89 -1.72
N VAL A 21 46.01 1.83 -1.98
CA VAL A 21 45.83 0.83 -3.04
C VAL A 21 44.37 0.43 -3.22
N GLU A 22 43.59 0.46 -2.16
CA GLU A 22 42.18 0.10 -2.09
C GLU A 22 41.26 1.04 -2.87
N LYS A 23 41.38 2.35 -2.74
CA LYS A 23 40.56 3.32 -3.53
C LYS A 23 40.90 3.24 -5.03
N TRP A 24 42.14 2.97 -5.36
CA TRP A 24 42.55 2.76 -6.73
C TRP A 24 41.93 1.46 -7.31
N GLN A 25 41.92 0.38 -6.55
CA GLN A 25 41.27 -0.87 -6.95
C GLN A 25 39.77 -0.68 -7.17
N LEU A 26 39.10 0.03 -6.28
CA LEU A 26 37.71 0.40 -6.43
C LEU A 26 37.44 1.21 -7.69
N TYR A 27 38.28 2.22 -7.99
CA TYR A 27 38.18 2.99 -9.21
C TYR A 27 38.36 2.11 -10.46
N GLN A 28 39.38 1.27 -10.48
CA GLN A 28 39.66 0.38 -11.61
C GLN A 28 38.51 -0.61 -11.88
N SER A 29 37.88 -1.10 -10.88
CA SER A 29 36.77 -2.03 -11.06
C SER A 29 35.52 -1.32 -11.61
N LYS A 30 35.16 -0.13 -11.09
CA LYS A 30 34.08 0.70 -11.66
C LYS A 30 34.39 1.08 -13.10
N LEU A 31 35.65 1.46 -13.40
CA LEU A 31 36.10 1.76 -14.76
C LEU A 31 35.94 0.55 -15.69
N ARG A 32 36.25 -0.65 -15.22
CA ARG A 32 36.11 -1.88 -15.99
C ARG A 32 34.65 -2.10 -16.42
N GLU A 33 33.70 -1.92 -15.51
CA GLU A 33 32.28 -2.05 -15.81
C GLU A 33 31.80 -0.99 -16.82
N VAL A 34 32.29 0.25 -16.70
CA VAL A 34 32.01 1.32 -17.67
C VAL A 34 32.57 0.98 -19.05
N LEU A 35 33.80 0.49 -19.11
CA LEU A 35 34.46 0.09 -20.37
C LEU A 35 33.81 -1.15 -20.99
N ALA A 36 33.28 -2.07 -20.17
CA ALA A 36 32.48 -3.20 -20.61
C ALA A 36 31.08 -2.80 -21.13
N GLY A 37 30.73 -1.51 -21.06
CA GLY A 37 29.49 -0.99 -21.58
C GLY A 37 28.28 -1.23 -20.66
N VAL A 38 28.50 -1.58 -19.40
CA VAL A 38 27.41 -1.75 -18.42
C VAL A 38 26.67 -0.43 -18.24
N ASN A 39 25.36 -0.47 -18.46
CA ASN A 39 24.50 0.70 -18.36
C ASN A 39 23.10 0.27 -17.93
N THR A 40 22.97 -0.05 -16.64
CA THR A 40 21.72 -0.51 -16.04
C THR A 40 20.79 0.68 -15.77
N TYR A 41 19.59 0.63 -16.32
CA TYR A 41 18.53 1.55 -15.94
C TYR A 41 17.76 0.97 -14.75
N TRP A 42 18.16 1.38 -13.55
CA TRP A 42 17.64 0.83 -12.29
C TRP A 42 16.17 1.16 -12.02
N LEU A 43 15.70 2.30 -12.53
CA LEU A 43 14.36 2.79 -12.23
C LEU A 43 13.23 1.93 -12.84
N ASP A 44 13.54 1.17 -13.92
CA ASP A 44 12.56 0.28 -14.54
C ASP A 44 12.47 -1.11 -13.87
N LYS A 45 13.49 -1.48 -13.10
CA LYS A 45 13.59 -2.82 -12.51
C LYS A 45 12.42 -3.18 -11.61
N PRO A 46 12.02 -2.32 -10.64
CA PRO A 46 10.91 -2.63 -9.75
C PRO A 46 9.54 -2.30 -10.35
N LEU A 47 9.47 -1.64 -11.52
CA LEU A 47 8.22 -1.11 -12.05
C LEU A 47 7.52 -2.08 -13.01
N GLN A 48 6.20 -1.99 -13.04
CA GLN A 48 5.33 -2.71 -13.97
C GLN A 48 4.29 -1.77 -14.56
N THR A 49 3.83 -2.12 -15.76
CA THR A 49 2.59 -1.53 -16.29
C THR A 49 1.41 -2.16 -15.57
N ALA A 50 0.63 -1.35 -14.86
CA ALA A 50 -0.50 -1.80 -14.08
C ALA A 50 -1.83 -1.54 -14.81
N PHE A 51 -2.70 -2.54 -14.85
CA PHE A 51 -4.05 -2.42 -15.36
C PHE A 51 -5.05 -2.52 -14.20
N GLN A 52 -5.66 -1.40 -13.85
CA GLN A 52 -6.70 -1.35 -12.82
C GLN A 52 -8.05 -1.77 -13.41
N GLN A 53 -8.79 -2.59 -12.66
CA GLN A 53 -10.12 -3.06 -13.03
C GLN A 53 -11.13 -2.73 -11.94
N ARG A 54 -12.30 -2.26 -12.35
CA ARG A 54 -13.44 -2.03 -11.46
C ARG A 54 -14.71 -2.58 -12.10
N HIS A 55 -15.38 -3.45 -11.36
CA HIS A 55 -16.65 -4.04 -11.75
C HIS A 55 -17.70 -3.70 -10.71
N THR A 56 -18.85 -3.23 -11.14
CA THR A 56 -19.95 -2.86 -10.24
C THR A 56 -21.26 -3.37 -10.76
N VAL A 57 -22.09 -3.86 -9.84
CA VAL A 57 -23.48 -4.25 -10.10
C VAL A 57 -24.36 -3.52 -9.10
N THR A 58 -25.40 -2.87 -9.59
CA THR A 58 -26.40 -2.20 -8.76
C THR A 58 -27.78 -2.72 -9.14
N LEU A 59 -28.56 -3.07 -8.14
CA LEU A 59 -29.96 -3.46 -8.26
C LEU A 59 -30.78 -2.51 -7.41
N GLU A 60 -31.77 -1.87 -8.02
CA GLU A 60 -32.68 -0.95 -7.33
C GLU A 60 -34.11 -1.37 -7.63
N GLY A 61 -34.99 -1.22 -6.65
CA GLY A 61 -36.40 -1.54 -6.82
C GLY A 61 -37.25 -1.00 -5.68
N GLY A 62 -38.56 -1.26 -5.81
CA GLY A 62 -39.51 -0.86 -4.80
C GLY A 62 -40.67 -0.05 -5.35
N ASP A 63 -41.44 0.52 -4.42
CA ASP A 63 -42.61 1.36 -4.69
C ASP A 63 -42.58 2.63 -3.83
N GLU A 64 -43.70 3.28 -3.63
CA GLU A 64 -43.82 4.47 -2.78
C GLU A 64 -43.59 4.19 -1.30
N ALA A 65 -43.90 2.97 -0.83
CA ALA A 65 -43.77 2.57 0.56
C ALA A 65 -42.41 1.95 0.85
N LEU A 66 -41.88 1.11 -0.03
CA LEU A 66 -40.62 0.40 0.15
C LEU A 66 -39.70 0.67 -1.03
N ARG A 67 -38.48 1.11 -0.75
CA ARG A 67 -37.38 1.23 -1.72
C ARG A 67 -36.17 0.49 -1.21
N TYR A 68 -35.48 -0.17 -2.13
CA TYR A 68 -34.22 -0.82 -1.81
C TYR A 68 -33.20 -0.61 -2.93
N ARG A 69 -31.94 -0.61 -2.54
CA ARG A 69 -30.78 -0.60 -3.42
C ARG A 69 -29.77 -1.61 -2.91
N MET A 70 -29.32 -2.48 -3.77
CA MET A 70 -28.17 -3.36 -3.52
C MET A 70 -27.04 -2.94 -4.45
N TYR A 71 -25.83 -2.88 -3.90
CA TYR A 71 -24.62 -2.59 -4.63
C TYR A 71 -23.57 -3.63 -4.32
N VAL A 72 -22.90 -4.15 -5.35
CA VAL A 72 -21.69 -4.96 -5.21
C VAL A 72 -20.62 -4.39 -6.15
N GLY A 73 -19.47 -4.11 -5.60
CA GLY A 73 -18.32 -3.56 -6.33
C GLY A 73 -17.06 -4.35 -6.04
N TYR A 74 -16.35 -4.74 -7.09
CA TYR A 74 -15.00 -5.30 -7.00
C TYR A 74 -14.02 -4.37 -7.70
N ASN A 75 -12.97 -3.99 -6.99
CA ASN A 75 -11.88 -3.17 -7.50
C ASN A 75 -10.57 -3.88 -7.30
N SER A 76 -9.82 -4.09 -8.38
CA SER A 76 -8.48 -4.66 -8.38
C SER A 76 -7.50 -3.60 -8.86
N SER A 77 -6.58 -3.21 -7.98
CA SER A 77 -5.60 -2.16 -8.22
C SER A 77 -4.19 -2.70 -8.02
N PRO A 78 -3.54 -3.23 -9.08
CA PRO A 78 -2.11 -3.51 -9.03
C PRO A 78 -1.34 -2.22 -8.79
N GLY A 79 -0.30 -2.28 -7.98
CA GLY A 79 0.60 -1.15 -7.75
C GLY A 79 1.58 -0.94 -8.90
N VAL A 80 2.24 0.22 -8.88
CA VAL A 80 3.29 0.56 -9.85
C VAL A 80 4.52 -0.32 -9.67
N MET A 81 4.83 -0.72 -8.43
CA MET A 81 5.89 -1.68 -8.14
C MET A 81 5.39 -3.11 -8.37
N LYS A 82 6.24 -3.95 -8.94
CA LYS A 82 5.95 -5.37 -9.20
C LYS A 82 5.47 -6.08 -7.94
N ASP A 83 4.55 -7.02 -8.11
CA ASP A 83 3.98 -7.88 -7.07
C ASP A 83 3.20 -7.14 -5.96
N SER A 84 3.06 -5.81 -6.06
CA SER A 84 2.14 -5.07 -5.20
C SER A 84 0.73 -5.05 -5.79
N LYS A 85 -0.28 -5.22 -4.93
CA LYS A 85 -1.68 -5.27 -5.35
C LYS A 85 -2.61 -4.94 -4.19
N ARG A 86 -3.73 -4.28 -4.51
CA ARG A 86 -4.85 -4.12 -3.59
C ARG A 86 -6.15 -4.51 -4.28
N ASP A 87 -6.84 -5.47 -3.69
CA ASP A 87 -8.18 -5.90 -4.09
C ASP A 87 -9.19 -5.44 -3.03
N VAL A 88 -10.29 -4.85 -3.47
CA VAL A 88 -11.38 -4.39 -2.59
C VAL A 88 -12.69 -4.93 -3.12
N LEU A 89 -13.43 -5.63 -2.25
CA LEU A 89 -14.81 -6.04 -2.47
C LEU A 89 -15.70 -5.23 -1.55
N THR A 90 -16.63 -4.46 -2.11
CA THR A 90 -17.63 -3.68 -1.37
C THR A 90 -19.02 -4.21 -1.68
N GLY A 91 -19.82 -4.43 -0.64
CA GLY A 91 -21.25 -4.70 -0.74
C GLY A 91 -22.03 -3.65 0.04
N SER A 92 -23.14 -3.15 -0.50
CA SER A 92 -24.06 -2.35 0.29
C SER A 92 -25.51 -2.74 0.04
N LEU A 93 -26.31 -2.53 1.07
CA LEU A 93 -27.74 -2.75 1.05
C LEU A 93 -28.42 -1.56 1.76
N ASP A 94 -29.19 -0.83 0.98
CA ASP A 94 -29.95 0.32 1.46
C ASP A 94 -31.44 0.00 1.40
N PHE A 95 -32.14 0.19 2.51
CA PHE A 95 -33.58 0.09 2.62
C PHE A 95 -34.19 1.41 3.05
N GLN A 96 -35.31 1.75 2.46
CA GLN A 96 -36.16 2.86 2.88
C GLN A 96 -37.61 2.36 2.93
N TYR A 97 -38.22 2.48 4.09
CA TYR A 97 -39.62 2.11 4.28
C TYR A 97 -40.43 3.27 4.88
N ARG A 98 -41.47 3.66 4.16
CA ARG A 98 -42.36 4.75 4.53
C ARG A 98 -43.69 4.21 5.01
N LEU A 99 -44.03 4.49 6.25
CA LEU A 99 -45.31 4.13 6.85
C LEU A 99 -45.98 5.40 7.38
N LYS A 100 -46.93 5.98 6.63
CA LYS A 100 -47.63 7.21 6.97
C LYS A 100 -46.69 8.33 7.41
N LYS A 101 -46.58 8.58 8.72
CA LYS A 101 -45.77 9.64 9.33
C LYS A 101 -44.35 9.19 9.73
N VAL A 102 -44.02 7.92 9.53
CA VAL A 102 -42.73 7.34 9.88
C VAL A 102 -41.97 6.96 8.61
N LEU A 103 -40.70 7.31 8.57
CA LEU A 103 -39.77 6.90 7.54
C LEU A 103 -38.59 6.17 8.21
N LEU A 104 -38.45 4.89 7.90
CA LEU A 104 -37.33 4.08 8.32
C LEU A 104 -36.30 4.01 7.18
N LYS A 105 -35.03 4.20 7.51
CA LYS A 105 -33.92 4.02 6.59
C LYS A 105 -32.88 3.13 7.25
N ASN A 106 -32.39 2.14 6.53
CA ASN A 106 -31.29 1.31 6.98
C ASN A 106 -30.28 1.18 5.84
N SER A 107 -29.01 1.38 6.15
CA SER A 107 -27.89 1.22 5.22
C SER A 107 -26.82 0.36 5.86
N ILE A 108 -26.54 -0.79 5.24
CA ILE A 108 -25.48 -1.69 5.65
C ILE A 108 -24.43 -1.70 4.55
N THR A 109 -23.16 -1.48 4.91
CA THR A 109 -22.01 -1.56 4.00
C THR A 109 -20.99 -2.54 4.54
N LEU A 110 -20.52 -3.42 3.66
CA LEU A 110 -19.47 -4.41 3.91
C LEU A 110 -18.29 -4.10 2.99
N ASP A 111 -17.12 -3.88 3.56
CA ASP A 111 -15.88 -3.69 2.83
C ASP A 111 -14.89 -4.79 3.21
N ASN A 112 -14.36 -5.48 2.21
CA ASN A 112 -13.27 -6.44 2.41
C ASN A 112 -12.11 -6.05 1.50
N SER A 113 -10.94 -5.74 2.07
CA SER A 113 -9.76 -5.39 1.31
C SER A 113 -8.58 -6.30 1.62
N VAL A 114 -7.87 -6.70 0.59
CA VAL A 114 -6.63 -7.47 0.67
C VAL A 114 -5.54 -6.68 -0.07
N ALA A 115 -4.46 -6.38 0.62
CA ALA A 115 -3.30 -5.69 0.05
C ALA A 115 -2.05 -6.55 0.24
N ASN A 116 -1.26 -6.65 -0.82
CA ASN A 116 0.07 -7.25 -0.81
C ASN A 116 1.09 -6.15 -1.09
N GLU A 117 2.10 -6.05 -0.24
CA GLU A 117 3.23 -5.14 -0.45
C GLU A 117 4.25 -5.77 -1.38
N SER A 118 5.00 -4.92 -2.10
CA SER A 118 5.99 -5.37 -3.05
C SER A 118 7.23 -5.96 -2.36
N PRO A 119 7.71 -7.16 -2.75
CA PRO A 119 8.98 -7.69 -2.26
C PRO A 119 10.20 -7.00 -2.89
N TRP A 120 9.99 -6.10 -3.85
CA TRP A 120 11.05 -5.35 -4.55
C TRP A 120 11.67 -4.22 -3.71
N GLY A 121 11.31 -4.09 -2.43
CA GLY A 121 11.83 -3.06 -1.55
C GLY A 121 11.24 -1.68 -1.83
N SER A 122 11.99 -0.62 -1.52
CA SER A 122 11.58 0.76 -1.72
C SER A 122 12.09 1.29 -3.05
N PHE A 123 11.27 2.05 -3.79
CA PHE A 123 11.71 2.70 -5.04
C PHE A 123 12.93 3.61 -4.83
N SER A 124 13.05 4.23 -3.65
CA SER A 124 14.18 5.09 -3.29
C SER A 124 15.51 4.34 -3.24
N GLU A 125 15.53 3.03 -3.03
CA GLU A 125 16.75 2.22 -3.07
C GLU A 125 17.31 2.15 -4.49
N TYR A 126 16.44 2.04 -5.48
CA TYR A 126 16.84 2.01 -6.90
C TYR A 126 17.35 3.37 -7.41
N THR A 127 16.81 4.48 -6.89
CA THR A 127 17.26 5.83 -7.32
C THR A 127 18.69 6.17 -6.91
N ARG A 128 19.25 5.44 -5.95
CA ARG A 128 20.60 5.65 -5.42
C ARG A 128 21.67 4.80 -6.12
N LEU A 129 21.24 3.88 -6.99
CA LEU A 129 22.16 2.93 -7.63
C LEU A 129 22.75 3.52 -8.89
N ASN A 130 24.07 3.29 -9.05
CA ASN A 130 24.81 3.74 -10.20
C ASN A 130 24.57 2.83 -11.43
N PRO A 131 24.52 3.38 -12.65
CA PRO A 131 24.23 2.61 -13.86
C PRO A 131 25.27 1.55 -14.21
N TYR A 132 26.50 1.65 -13.71
CA TYR A 132 27.55 0.66 -13.94
C TYR A 132 27.47 -0.57 -13.02
N LEU A 133 26.52 -0.61 -12.09
CA LEU A 133 26.28 -1.78 -11.26
C LEU A 133 25.42 -2.81 -12.02
N ARG A 134 25.78 -4.09 -11.89
CA ARG A 134 25.07 -5.19 -12.55
C ARG A 134 24.04 -5.81 -11.60
N PRO A 135 22.77 -5.89 -12.01
CA PRO A 135 21.73 -6.53 -11.19
C PRO A 135 21.87 -8.06 -11.15
N TYR A 136 22.50 -8.64 -12.20
CA TYR A 136 22.61 -10.08 -12.40
C TYR A 136 24.07 -10.52 -12.48
N GLY A 137 24.35 -11.72 -12.00
CA GLY A 137 25.62 -12.40 -12.16
C GLY A 137 25.83 -12.94 -13.57
N GLU A 138 26.97 -13.64 -13.77
CA GLU A 138 27.33 -14.19 -15.08
C GLU A 138 26.33 -15.27 -15.55
N ASN A 139 25.71 -15.99 -14.63
CA ASN A 139 24.70 -17.02 -14.92
C ASN A 139 23.28 -16.46 -15.00
N GLY A 140 23.09 -15.13 -14.88
CA GLY A 140 21.78 -14.49 -14.90
C GLY A 140 21.02 -14.51 -13.56
N GLU A 141 21.63 -15.02 -12.49
CA GLU A 141 21.07 -14.98 -11.15
C GLU A 141 21.08 -13.55 -10.58
N ILE A 142 20.11 -13.23 -9.72
CA ILE A 142 20.10 -11.99 -8.96
C ILE A 142 21.14 -12.10 -7.84
N GLN A 143 22.21 -11.31 -7.96
CA GLN A 143 23.26 -11.26 -6.94
C GLN A 143 22.78 -10.52 -5.70
N LYS A 144 23.21 -10.96 -4.52
CA LYS A 144 22.89 -10.29 -3.26
C LYS A 144 23.57 -8.92 -3.14
N ARG A 145 24.80 -8.83 -3.63
CA ARG A 145 25.61 -7.61 -3.65
C ARG A 145 25.90 -7.21 -5.07
N LEU A 146 25.91 -5.92 -5.33
CA LEU A 146 26.09 -5.34 -6.67
C LEU A 146 27.57 -5.10 -7.00
N ASP A 147 28.43 -5.16 -5.99
CA ASP A 147 29.88 -5.02 -6.12
C ASP A 147 30.59 -5.94 -5.13
N ASN A 148 31.85 -6.26 -5.46
CA ASN A 148 32.71 -7.11 -4.64
C ASN A 148 33.66 -6.29 -3.75
N PHE A 149 33.26 -5.08 -3.34
CA PHE A 149 34.14 -4.14 -2.65
C PHE A 149 33.94 -4.11 -1.13
N GLU A 150 33.61 -5.24 -0.54
CA GLU A 150 33.50 -5.37 0.90
C GLU A 150 34.82 -4.95 1.58
N GLY A 151 34.77 -3.85 2.34
CA GLY A 151 35.89 -3.38 3.14
C GLY A 151 36.91 -2.50 2.42
N VAL A 152 36.77 -2.25 1.13
CA VAL A 152 37.69 -1.39 0.39
C VAL A 152 37.34 0.08 0.58
N GLY A 153 38.23 0.86 1.19
CA GLY A 153 38.07 2.32 1.35
C GLY A 153 36.94 2.75 2.29
N GLY A 154 36.42 1.86 3.15
CA GLY A 154 35.32 2.16 4.07
C GLY A 154 33.96 2.32 3.39
N GLU A 155 33.87 2.05 2.08
CA GLU A 155 32.59 2.02 1.39
C GLU A 155 31.83 0.71 1.71
N SER A 156 30.55 0.86 2.03
CA SER A 156 29.66 -0.28 2.18
C SER A 156 29.34 -0.85 0.81
N SER A 157 29.46 -2.16 0.66
CA SER A 157 28.97 -2.86 -0.52
C SER A 157 27.49 -2.57 -0.75
N TYR A 158 27.09 -2.25 -1.98
CA TYR A 158 25.70 -2.00 -2.32
C TYR A 158 24.91 -3.31 -2.31
N LEU A 159 23.90 -3.39 -1.47
CA LEU A 159 22.92 -4.48 -1.53
C LEU A 159 22.07 -4.31 -2.79
N ASN A 160 21.78 -5.44 -3.42
CA ASN A 160 20.86 -5.48 -4.54
C ASN A 160 19.41 -5.47 -4.02
N PRO A 161 18.63 -4.40 -4.23
CA PRO A 161 17.25 -4.33 -3.74
C PRO A 161 16.34 -5.40 -4.36
N MET A 162 16.73 -5.97 -5.50
CA MET A 162 16.03 -7.08 -6.14
C MET A 162 16.25 -8.42 -5.43
N TYR A 163 17.29 -8.56 -4.59
CA TYR A 163 17.67 -9.86 -4.02
C TYR A 163 16.56 -10.51 -3.19
N ASN A 164 15.81 -9.70 -2.45
CA ASN A 164 14.71 -10.23 -1.62
C ASN A 164 13.53 -10.78 -2.44
N THR A 165 13.48 -10.54 -3.76
CA THR A 165 12.47 -11.14 -4.65
C THR A 165 12.76 -12.60 -4.97
N THR A 166 13.99 -13.07 -4.70
CA THR A 166 14.38 -14.47 -4.93
C THR A 166 13.82 -15.43 -3.90
N PHE A 167 13.22 -14.92 -2.82
CA PHE A 167 12.67 -15.71 -1.73
C PHE A 167 11.15 -15.57 -1.65
N ASN A 168 10.53 -16.57 -1.07
CA ASN A 168 9.11 -16.52 -0.74
C ASN A 168 8.91 -15.70 0.55
N SER A 169 8.91 -14.38 0.42
CA SER A 169 8.53 -13.46 1.50
C SER A 169 7.05 -13.08 1.39
N LYS A 170 6.46 -12.63 2.49
CA LYS A 170 5.06 -12.20 2.53
C LYS A 170 4.92 -10.92 3.34
N ASP A 171 4.21 -9.94 2.81
CA ASP A 171 3.69 -8.81 3.56
C ASP A 171 2.27 -8.54 3.04
N GLN A 172 1.28 -9.05 3.76
CA GLN A 172 -0.12 -9.00 3.36
C GLN A 172 -0.97 -8.40 4.47
N SER A 173 -1.81 -7.43 4.10
CA SER A 173 -2.83 -6.85 4.96
C SER A 173 -4.22 -7.25 4.49
N LYS A 174 -5.10 -7.64 5.42
CA LYS A 174 -6.51 -7.92 5.19
C LYS A 174 -7.34 -7.08 6.14
N ASN A 175 -8.30 -6.34 5.63
CA ASN A 175 -9.21 -5.55 6.44
C ASN A 175 -10.65 -5.86 6.04
N PHE A 176 -11.48 -6.14 7.04
CA PHE A 176 -12.90 -6.31 6.89
C PHE A 176 -13.62 -5.28 7.75
N THR A 177 -14.53 -4.53 7.16
CA THR A 177 -15.30 -3.49 7.85
C THR A 177 -16.78 -3.66 7.55
N VAL A 178 -17.58 -3.63 8.60
CA VAL A 178 -19.05 -3.55 8.54
C VAL A 178 -19.46 -2.19 9.06
N ARG A 179 -20.31 -1.49 8.31
CA ARG A 179 -20.94 -0.25 8.76
C ARG A 179 -22.44 -0.39 8.65
N GLU A 180 -23.13 0.04 9.67
CA GLU A 180 -24.58 0.12 9.69
C GLU A 180 -25.01 1.53 10.10
N LEU A 181 -25.99 2.05 9.39
CA LEU A 181 -26.68 3.28 9.70
C LEU A 181 -28.17 3.02 9.67
N PHE A 182 -28.80 3.09 10.84
CA PHE A 182 -30.24 2.99 10.98
C PHE A 182 -30.81 4.36 11.38
N LYS A 183 -31.80 4.83 10.63
CA LYS A 183 -32.48 6.10 10.87
C LYS A 183 -33.98 5.92 10.94
N VAL A 184 -34.60 6.60 11.91
CA VAL A 184 -36.02 6.73 12.05
C VAL A 184 -36.40 8.21 12.00
N GLU A 185 -37.26 8.58 11.10
CA GLU A 185 -37.83 9.91 11.00
C GLU A 185 -39.31 9.83 11.30
N TYR A 186 -39.79 10.69 12.21
CA TYR A 186 -41.19 10.76 12.59
C TYR A 186 -41.71 12.20 12.45
N ASN A 187 -42.71 12.36 11.60
CA ASN A 187 -43.36 13.64 11.32
C ASN A 187 -44.80 13.65 11.86
N PRO A 188 -45.02 13.93 13.16
CA PRO A 188 -46.37 13.95 13.76
C PRO A 188 -47.28 14.99 13.11
N THR A 189 -46.74 16.14 12.75
CA THR A 189 -47.39 17.22 11.98
C THR A 189 -46.51 17.68 10.85
N ASN A 190 -47.00 18.61 10.02
CA ASN A 190 -46.21 19.23 8.96
C ASN A 190 -45.12 20.18 9.50
N GLU A 191 -45.28 20.63 10.75
CA GLU A 191 -44.38 21.58 11.41
C GLU A 191 -43.31 20.89 12.26
N LEU A 192 -43.59 19.68 12.75
CA LEU A 192 -42.75 18.94 13.71
C LEU A 192 -42.11 17.74 13.03
N ARG A 193 -40.80 17.60 13.20
CA ARG A 193 -40.00 16.46 12.74
C ARG A 193 -39.06 16.01 13.85
N PHE A 194 -39.05 14.72 14.11
CA PHE A 194 -38.09 14.06 14.97
C PHE A 194 -37.29 13.07 14.16
N GLU A 195 -35.98 13.07 14.33
CA GLU A 195 -35.07 12.13 13.69
C GLU A 195 -34.19 11.48 14.75
N GLY A 196 -34.14 10.14 14.74
CA GLY A 196 -33.17 9.34 15.49
C GLY A 196 -32.28 8.58 14.52
N ALA A 197 -30.97 8.61 14.75
CA ALA A 197 -30.02 7.83 13.99
C ALA A 197 -29.14 7.01 14.94
N PHE A 198 -28.91 5.76 14.57
CA PHE A 198 -27.94 4.86 15.18
C PHE A 198 -26.90 4.49 14.12
N ASN A 199 -25.64 4.64 14.44
CA ASN A 199 -24.54 4.21 13.59
C ASN A 199 -23.66 3.21 14.33
N LEU A 200 -23.18 2.19 13.60
CA LEU A 200 -22.25 1.18 14.08
C LEU A 200 -21.20 0.93 12.99
N SER A 201 -19.95 0.92 13.39
CA SER A 201 -18.84 0.50 12.52
C SER A 201 -17.96 -0.48 13.27
N LYS A 202 -17.79 -1.67 12.70
CA LYS A 202 -16.83 -2.67 13.19
C LYS A 202 -15.80 -2.96 12.12
N SER A 203 -14.52 -2.80 12.46
CA SER A 203 -13.39 -3.10 11.60
C SER A 203 -12.52 -4.17 12.24
N VAL A 204 -12.10 -5.16 11.46
CA VAL A 204 -11.12 -6.19 11.86
C VAL A 204 -10.01 -6.21 10.81
N GLY A 205 -8.79 -5.97 11.27
CA GLY A 205 -7.60 -5.96 10.44
C GLY A 205 -6.63 -7.07 10.84
N HIS A 206 -5.98 -7.67 9.83
CA HIS A 206 -4.89 -8.62 10.02
C HIS A 206 -3.74 -8.24 9.10
N ARG A 207 -2.51 -8.30 9.60
CA ARG A 207 -1.32 -8.18 8.78
C ARG A 207 -0.38 -9.31 9.10
N ASP A 208 0.04 -10.03 8.05
CA ASP A 208 1.00 -11.12 8.10
C ASP A 208 2.27 -10.69 7.38
N ILE A 209 3.39 -10.69 8.08
CA ILE A 209 4.72 -10.42 7.53
C ILE A 209 5.56 -11.67 7.76
N PHE A 210 6.12 -12.21 6.71
CA PHE A 210 7.09 -13.31 6.76
C PHE A 210 8.34 -12.93 5.96
N ARG A 211 9.50 -13.04 6.60
CA ARG A 211 10.81 -12.87 5.99
C ARG A 211 11.68 -14.08 6.32
N PRO A 212 12.16 -14.80 5.31
CA PRO A 212 13.04 -15.96 5.54
C PRO A 212 14.42 -15.52 6.06
N ALA A 213 15.17 -16.46 6.61
CA ALA A 213 16.50 -16.21 7.20
C ALA A 213 17.52 -15.60 6.22
N GLN A 214 17.32 -15.81 4.91
CA GLN A 214 18.17 -15.30 3.84
C GLN A 214 17.91 -13.82 3.49
N HIS A 215 16.83 -13.23 4.02
CA HIS A 215 16.45 -11.86 3.74
C HIS A 215 17.54 -10.88 4.21
N THR A 216 17.85 -9.86 3.39
CA THR A 216 18.94 -8.89 3.62
C THR A 216 18.84 -8.15 4.95
N LEU A 217 17.63 -8.04 5.53
CA LEU A 217 17.42 -7.46 6.86
C LEU A 217 18.24 -8.16 7.97
N PHE A 218 18.56 -9.45 7.77
CA PHE A 218 19.26 -10.26 8.77
C PHE A 218 20.77 -10.38 8.50
N ASP A 219 21.32 -9.63 7.56
CA ASP A 219 22.75 -9.71 7.19
C ASP A 219 23.68 -9.40 8.37
N ASN A 220 23.28 -8.46 9.20
CA ASN A 220 24.08 -8.06 10.38
C ASN A 220 23.77 -8.90 11.63
N VAL A 221 22.88 -9.89 11.54
CA VAL A 221 22.58 -10.82 12.63
C VAL A 221 23.59 -11.96 12.60
N THR A 222 24.49 -12.00 13.60
CA THR A 222 25.57 -12.98 13.67
C THR A 222 25.07 -14.38 14.00
N ASP A 223 24.08 -14.50 14.89
CA ASP A 223 23.50 -15.78 15.28
C ASP A 223 22.48 -16.26 14.21
N PRO A 224 22.76 -17.36 13.50
CA PRO A 224 21.84 -17.89 12.49
C PRO A 224 20.46 -18.28 13.04
N THR A 225 20.35 -18.60 14.33
CA THR A 225 19.08 -19.00 14.95
C THR A 225 18.11 -17.85 15.14
N LEU A 226 18.62 -16.60 15.07
CA LEU A 226 17.85 -15.36 15.18
C LEU A 226 17.50 -14.77 13.82
N ARG A 227 17.85 -15.43 12.71
CA ARG A 227 17.53 -14.99 11.37
C ARG A 227 16.17 -15.47 10.93
N GLY A 228 15.43 -14.59 10.28
CA GLY A 228 14.05 -14.83 9.85
C GLY A 228 13.04 -14.31 10.88
N ASP A 229 11.93 -13.80 10.39
CA ASP A 229 10.81 -13.39 11.25
C ASP A 229 9.45 -13.73 10.65
N TYR A 230 8.52 -14.03 11.54
CA TYR A 230 7.11 -14.07 11.23
C TYR A 230 6.38 -13.18 12.24
N ARG A 231 5.70 -12.17 11.72
CA ARG A 231 4.88 -11.25 12.52
C ARG A 231 3.44 -11.31 12.07
N ARG A 232 2.56 -11.52 13.02
CA ARG A 232 1.12 -11.39 12.82
C ARG A 232 0.59 -10.30 13.72
N SER A 233 -0.02 -9.29 13.10
CA SER A 233 -0.71 -8.22 13.80
C SER A 233 -2.21 -8.36 13.58
N GLN A 234 -2.99 -8.13 14.63
CA GLN A 234 -4.44 -8.06 14.57
C GLN A 234 -4.91 -6.75 15.19
N SER A 235 -5.86 -6.12 14.54
CA SER A 235 -6.53 -4.92 15.04
C SER A 235 -8.03 -5.11 14.98
N GLU A 236 -8.72 -4.63 15.99
CA GLU A 236 -10.18 -4.57 16.03
C GLU A 236 -10.60 -3.19 16.53
N ALA A 237 -11.55 -2.58 15.85
CA ALA A 237 -12.12 -1.32 16.26
C ALA A 237 -13.64 -1.40 16.13
N VAL A 238 -14.35 -0.93 17.16
CA VAL A 238 -15.80 -0.79 17.19
C VAL A 238 -16.12 0.64 17.53
N ASN A 239 -16.90 1.31 16.69
CA ASN A 239 -17.39 2.65 16.91
C ASN A 239 -18.91 2.63 16.77
N TRP A 240 -19.61 3.30 17.67
CA TRP A 240 -21.04 3.47 17.58
C TRP A 240 -21.44 4.85 18.06
N GLY A 241 -22.60 5.30 17.61
CA GLY A 241 -23.15 6.59 17.99
C GLY A 241 -24.65 6.60 17.86
N ILE A 242 -25.28 7.49 18.60
CA ILE A 242 -26.71 7.78 18.55
C ILE A 242 -26.86 9.29 18.41
N ASP A 243 -27.66 9.70 17.43
CA ASP A 243 -28.02 11.09 17.19
C ASP A 243 -29.53 11.23 17.30
N LEU A 244 -29.99 12.24 18.03
CA LEU A 244 -31.40 12.58 18.18
C LEU A 244 -31.60 14.05 17.84
N THR A 245 -32.49 14.33 16.89
CA THR A 245 -32.79 15.70 16.45
C THR A 245 -34.27 15.93 16.44
N GLY A 246 -34.70 17.07 16.98
CA GLY A 246 -36.06 17.59 16.88
C GLY A 246 -36.01 18.92 16.12
N SER A 247 -36.90 19.11 15.17
CA SER A 247 -37.06 20.37 14.45
C SER A 247 -38.52 20.79 14.42
N TRP A 248 -38.74 22.08 14.62
CA TRP A 248 -40.03 22.72 14.51
C TRP A 248 -39.94 23.88 13.54
N ASN A 249 -40.74 23.85 12.48
CA ASN A 249 -40.80 24.86 11.45
C ASN A 249 -42.24 25.35 11.35
N LYS A 250 -42.47 26.60 11.69
CA LYS A 250 -43.79 27.24 11.60
C LYS A 250 -43.71 28.52 10.85
N GLN A 251 -44.60 28.67 9.89
CA GLN A 251 -44.78 29.96 9.19
C GLN A 251 -45.80 30.78 10.00
N LEU A 252 -45.40 31.95 10.44
CA LEU A 252 -46.24 32.95 11.09
C LEU A 252 -46.35 34.14 10.15
N GLU A 253 -47.46 34.22 9.41
CA GLU A 253 -47.69 35.19 8.36
C GLU A 253 -46.54 35.22 7.35
N ASP A 254 -45.75 36.28 7.30
CA ASP A 254 -44.59 36.42 6.40
C ASP A 254 -43.27 36.03 7.04
N HIS A 255 -43.26 35.46 8.26
CA HIS A 255 -42.07 35.03 9.02
C HIS A 255 -41.96 33.53 9.12
N TYR A 256 -40.77 33.00 8.94
CA TYR A 256 -40.42 31.58 9.22
C TYR A 256 -39.66 31.48 10.54
N LEU A 257 -40.06 30.58 11.42
CA LEU A 257 -39.39 30.25 12.65
C LEU A 257 -39.00 28.76 12.62
#